data_ced191cb1bdd6ec46f36609e328b1c25
#
_entry.id   ced191cb1bdd6ec46f36609e328b1c25
#
_cell.length_a   1.000
_cell.length_b   1.000
_cell.length_c   1.000
_cell.angle_alpha   90.00
_cell.angle_beta   90.00
_cell.angle_gamma   90.00
#
_symmetry.space_group_name_H-M   'P 1'
#
loop_
_entity.id
_entity.type
_entity.pdbx_description
1 polymer ?
#
loop_
_entity_poly.entity_id
_entity_poly.type
_entity_poly.pdbx_seq_one_letter_code
_entity_poly.pdbx_strand_id
1 'polypeptide(L)'
;MTEPNSMTIGFIGLGNMGSGMTRNLQKAGFRLIVNDIRRESAAELIAGGAMWAGSPAEVAAGSDVVITMLPTPRHVEAVAFGERGILAGIADGGTWVDMSTSVPEVTARVRAENAHRGLRILDAPVSGMSVGAASGMLQIFIGGDTADVERLRPVFEAMGDPERILHVGAVGTGYAVKLMINQLWFSHLVATAEVLAIGVKAGVDLEVLRSSLIASPANSNFVQNDVLSILDHGDYDEGFAIALACKDLGLSVDLARSVGVPAELSGLVEQIYRRAKAQYGDGAGEMTPFKLYEDLAGTPLRRTQEVAA
;
A
#
# COMPACT_ATOMS: atom_id res chain seq x y z
N MET A 1 19.61 21.66 19.17
CA MET A 1 18.35 21.19 18.64
C MET A 1 18.36 21.55 17.18
N THR A 2 18.58 20.59 16.30
CA THR A 2 18.42 20.78 14.85
C THR A 2 16.95 21.06 14.58
N GLU A 3 16.65 22.09 13.80
CA GLU A 3 15.28 22.36 13.37
C GLU A 3 14.71 21.09 12.71
N PRO A 4 13.47 20.67 13.02
CA PRO A 4 12.91 19.40 12.51
C PRO A 4 12.92 19.28 10.98
N ASN A 5 13.03 20.39 10.26
CA ASN A 5 12.94 20.47 8.80
C ASN A 5 14.30 20.69 8.08
N SER A 6 15.44 20.45 8.74
CA SER A 6 16.76 20.59 8.09
C SER A 6 17.10 19.41 7.16
N MET A 7 16.39 18.27 7.27
CA MET A 7 16.62 17.09 6.44
C MET A 7 16.21 17.31 4.98
N THR A 8 17.04 16.83 4.06
CA THR A 8 16.72 16.71 2.65
C THR A 8 16.21 15.29 2.37
N ILE A 9 14.97 15.19 1.92
CA ILE A 9 14.32 13.92 1.60
C ILE A 9 14.40 13.68 0.09
N GLY A 10 15.05 12.61 -0.29
CA GLY A 10 14.98 12.06 -1.63
C GLY A 10 13.73 11.20 -1.80
N PHE A 11 12.91 11.44 -2.81
CA PHE A 11 11.70 10.65 -3.01
C PHE A 11 11.62 10.13 -4.45
N ILE A 12 11.48 8.79 -4.58
CA ILE A 12 11.47 8.09 -5.86
C ILE A 12 10.14 7.37 -6.03
N GLY A 13 9.41 7.71 -7.11
CA GLY A 13 8.10 7.19 -7.41
C GLY A 13 6.99 8.16 -7.02
N LEU A 14 6.50 8.93 -8.01
CA LEU A 14 5.51 10.00 -7.87
C LEU A 14 4.15 9.61 -8.48
N GLY A 15 3.80 8.33 -8.38
CA GLY A 15 2.50 7.82 -8.80
C GLY A 15 1.36 8.26 -7.84
N ASN A 16 0.22 7.56 -7.90
CA ASN A 16 -0.99 7.90 -7.12
C ASN A 16 -0.73 8.10 -5.62
N MET A 17 0.12 7.27 -5.03
CA MET A 17 0.49 7.38 -3.62
C MET A 17 1.59 8.41 -3.38
N GLY A 18 2.71 8.27 -4.10
CA GLY A 18 3.90 9.08 -3.87
C GLY A 18 3.68 10.57 -4.11
N SER A 19 2.81 10.96 -5.04
CA SER A 19 2.47 12.36 -5.27
C SER A 19 1.77 13.02 -4.08
N GLY A 20 0.88 12.30 -3.40
CA GLY A 20 0.23 12.76 -2.17
C GLY A 20 1.22 12.87 -1.02
N MET A 21 2.02 11.82 -0.82
CA MET A 21 3.03 11.73 0.23
C MET A 21 4.07 12.86 0.10
N THR A 22 4.60 13.09 -1.09
CA THR A 22 5.59 14.17 -1.34
C THR A 22 5.01 15.55 -1.15
N ARG A 23 3.75 15.80 -1.54
CA ARG A 23 3.07 17.08 -1.25
C ARG A 23 2.96 17.34 0.26
N ASN A 24 2.68 16.33 1.05
CA ASN A 24 2.61 16.49 2.50
C ASN A 24 3.98 16.74 3.12
N LEU A 25 5.05 16.06 2.67
CA LEU A 25 6.42 16.36 3.07
C LEU A 25 6.81 17.81 2.73
N GLN A 26 6.45 18.29 1.54
CA GLN A 26 6.71 19.67 1.12
C GLN A 26 5.94 20.69 1.97
N LYS A 27 4.67 20.42 2.28
CA LYS A 27 3.84 21.24 3.19
C LYS A 27 4.42 21.29 4.61
N ALA A 28 5.01 20.19 5.08
CA ALA A 28 5.71 20.12 6.36
C ALA A 28 7.06 20.85 6.36
N GLY A 29 7.50 21.38 5.22
CA GLY A 29 8.71 22.19 5.09
C GLY A 29 9.99 21.41 4.83
N PHE A 30 9.92 20.12 4.51
CA PHE A 30 11.10 19.34 4.10
C PHE A 30 11.61 19.78 2.73
N ARG A 31 12.94 19.81 2.57
CA ARG A 31 13.57 19.95 1.26
C ARG A 31 13.45 18.64 0.50
N LEU A 32 13.02 18.70 -0.76
CA LEU A 32 12.78 17.50 -1.56
C LEU A 32 13.70 17.45 -2.78
N ILE A 33 14.24 16.25 -3.03
CA ILE A 33 14.85 15.86 -4.31
C ILE A 33 14.01 14.70 -4.84
N VAL A 34 13.43 14.85 -6.03
CA VAL A 34 12.44 13.90 -6.53
C VAL A 34 12.86 13.28 -7.86
N ASN A 35 12.45 12.02 -8.07
CA ASN A 35 12.61 11.29 -9.31
C ASN A 35 11.42 10.39 -9.61
N ASP A 36 11.06 10.28 -10.85
CA ASP A 36 10.10 9.33 -11.41
C ASP A 36 10.53 9.00 -12.84
N ILE A 37 10.02 7.93 -13.41
CA ILE A 37 10.20 7.60 -14.83
C ILE A 37 9.53 8.63 -15.73
N ARG A 38 8.49 9.30 -15.25
CA ARG A 38 7.77 10.40 -15.91
C ARG A 38 8.06 11.71 -15.20
N ARG A 39 8.86 12.56 -15.82
CA ARG A 39 9.24 13.86 -15.23
C ARG A 39 8.02 14.77 -14.99
N GLU A 40 6.98 14.61 -15.79
CA GLU A 40 5.72 15.38 -15.69
C GLU A 40 5.04 15.18 -14.35
N SER A 41 5.19 14.01 -13.72
CA SER A 41 4.66 13.71 -12.38
C SER A 41 5.24 14.60 -11.29
N ALA A 42 6.40 15.22 -11.52
CA ALA A 42 7.05 16.12 -10.58
C ALA A 42 6.73 17.60 -10.79
N ALA A 43 5.93 17.97 -11.80
CA ALA A 43 5.77 19.38 -12.20
C ALA A 43 5.29 20.29 -11.06
N GLU A 44 4.27 19.90 -10.32
CA GLU A 44 3.73 20.67 -9.18
C GLU A 44 4.75 20.77 -8.03
N LEU A 45 5.46 19.67 -7.75
CA LEU A 45 6.47 19.64 -6.68
C LEU A 45 7.65 20.58 -7.02
N ILE A 46 8.10 20.56 -8.27
CA ILE A 46 9.16 21.45 -8.77
C ILE A 46 8.72 22.91 -8.68
N ALA A 47 7.49 23.22 -9.08
CA ALA A 47 6.92 24.56 -8.94
C ALA A 47 6.85 25.02 -7.47
N GLY A 48 6.68 24.07 -6.54
CA GLY A 48 6.72 24.29 -5.10
C GLY A 48 8.13 24.29 -4.49
N GLY A 49 9.20 24.19 -5.29
CA GLY A 49 10.61 24.28 -4.84
C GLY A 49 11.35 22.94 -4.68
N ALA A 50 10.75 21.80 -5.04
CA ALA A 50 11.46 20.53 -5.06
C ALA A 50 12.49 20.49 -6.21
N MET A 51 13.62 19.83 -5.99
CA MET A 51 14.63 19.62 -7.03
C MET A 51 14.36 18.33 -7.78
N TRP A 52 14.48 18.36 -9.10
CA TRP A 52 14.46 17.16 -9.93
C TRP A 52 15.86 16.55 -10.04
N ALA A 53 15.95 15.23 -9.86
CA ALA A 53 17.14 14.47 -10.17
C ALA A 53 16.88 13.51 -11.34
N GLY A 54 17.87 13.31 -12.19
CA GLY A 54 17.76 12.51 -13.41
C GLY A 54 17.88 10.99 -13.17
N SER A 55 18.15 10.56 -11.94
CA SER A 55 18.28 9.15 -11.58
C SER A 55 18.12 8.93 -10.07
N PRO A 56 17.79 7.69 -9.65
CA PRO A 56 17.82 7.29 -8.25
C PRO A 56 19.15 7.54 -7.55
N ALA A 57 20.28 7.33 -8.25
CA ALA A 57 21.62 7.62 -7.71
C ALA A 57 21.81 9.11 -7.39
N GLU A 58 21.36 10.00 -8.28
CA GLU A 58 21.42 11.45 -8.04
C GLU A 58 20.53 11.88 -6.89
N VAL A 59 19.33 11.27 -6.75
CA VAL A 59 18.48 11.48 -5.57
C VAL A 59 19.23 11.09 -4.31
N ALA A 60 19.81 9.90 -4.30
CA ALA A 60 20.49 9.36 -3.12
C ALA A 60 21.73 10.17 -2.72
N ALA A 61 22.50 10.63 -3.70
CA ALA A 61 23.70 11.43 -3.45
C ALA A 61 23.41 12.81 -2.83
N GLY A 62 22.21 13.35 -3.08
CA GLY A 62 21.80 14.68 -2.58
C GLY A 62 20.94 14.66 -1.33
N SER A 63 20.63 13.50 -0.75
CA SER A 63 19.61 13.34 0.28
C SER A 63 20.14 12.74 1.57
N ASP A 64 19.61 13.17 2.70
CA ASP A 64 19.86 12.57 4.02
C ASP A 64 19.10 11.26 4.21
N VAL A 65 17.92 11.16 3.57
CA VAL A 65 17.06 9.98 3.58
C VAL A 65 16.46 9.80 2.19
N VAL A 66 16.54 8.59 1.66
CA VAL A 66 15.88 8.21 0.41
C VAL A 66 14.60 7.43 0.71
N ILE A 67 13.49 7.83 0.12
CA ILE A 67 12.21 7.14 0.22
C ILE A 67 11.83 6.61 -1.17
N THR A 68 11.36 5.36 -1.21
CA THR A 68 10.79 4.76 -2.43
C THR A 68 9.32 4.42 -2.24
N MET A 69 8.49 4.68 -3.27
CA MET A 69 7.08 4.30 -3.33
C MET A 69 6.75 3.77 -4.72
N LEU A 70 6.93 2.47 -4.93
CA LEU A 70 6.99 1.82 -6.23
C LEU A 70 5.96 0.69 -6.35
N PRO A 71 5.52 0.33 -7.59
CA PRO A 71 4.40 -0.60 -7.78
C PRO A 71 4.68 -2.06 -7.38
N THR A 72 5.92 -2.54 -7.53
CA THR A 72 6.25 -3.97 -7.33
C THR A 72 7.65 -4.15 -6.74
N PRO A 73 7.94 -5.30 -6.09
CA PRO A 73 9.29 -5.64 -5.63
C PRO A 73 10.35 -5.54 -6.72
N ARG A 74 10.01 -5.94 -7.96
CA ARG A 74 10.92 -5.84 -9.11
C ARG A 74 11.32 -4.40 -9.44
N HIS A 75 10.40 -3.44 -9.29
CA HIS A 75 10.74 -2.03 -9.46
C HIS A 75 11.62 -1.54 -8.31
N VAL A 76 11.35 -1.99 -7.07
CA VAL A 76 12.20 -1.65 -5.91
C VAL A 76 13.61 -2.18 -6.12
N GLU A 77 13.78 -3.43 -6.54
CA GLU A 77 15.09 -4.00 -6.89
C GLU A 77 15.80 -3.22 -8.00
N ALA A 78 15.10 -2.91 -9.09
CA ALA A 78 15.68 -2.17 -10.21
C ALA A 78 16.15 -0.77 -9.79
N VAL A 79 15.38 -0.08 -8.95
CA VAL A 79 15.72 1.24 -8.42
C VAL A 79 16.85 1.16 -7.38
N ALA A 80 16.92 0.09 -6.59
CA ALA A 80 17.99 -0.10 -5.62
C ALA A 80 19.33 -0.47 -6.30
N PHE A 81 19.32 -1.53 -7.13
CA PHE A 81 20.53 -2.19 -7.65
C PHE A 81 20.95 -1.78 -9.07
N GLY A 82 20.15 -0.97 -9.78
CA GLY A 82 20.49 -0.52 -11.14
C GLY A 82 21.83 0.25 -11.18
N GLU A 83 22.46 0.33 -12.35
CA GLU A 83 23.72 1.09 -12.53
C GLU A 83 23.64 2.55 -12.03
N ARG A 84 22.45 3.17 -12.19
CA ARG A 84 22.12 4.50 -11.66
C ARG A 84 21.10 4.40 -10.51
N GLY A 85 21.13 3.28 -9.78
CA GLY A 85 20.25 2.99 -8.66
C GLY A 85 20.68 3.69 -7.36
N ILE A 86 19.85 3.54 -6.32
CA ILE A 86 20.11 4.15 -5.00
C ILE A 86 21.49 3.77 -4.46
N LEU A 87 21.87 2.48 -4.56
CA LEU A 87 23.12 1.96 -4.00
C LEU A 87 24.36 2.55 -4.66
N ALA A 88 24.25 3.05 -5.90
CA ALA A 88 25.36 3.74 -6.58
C ALA A 88 25.57 5.17 -6.09
N GLY A 89 24.55 5.80 -5.51
CA GLY A 89 24.63 7.20 -5.07
C GLY A 89 24.60 7.41 -3.56
N ILE A 90 23.99 6.48 -2.81
CA ILE A 90 23.83 6.62 -1.36
C ILE A 90 25.20 6.57 -0.65
N ALA A 91 25.44 7.51 0.27
CA ALA A 91 26.66 7.53 1.07
C ALA A 91 26.70 6.37 2.08
N ASP A 92 27.89 6.03 2.55
CA ASP A 92 28.05 5.09 3.66
C ASP A 92 27.35 5.64 4.92
N GLY A 93 26.65 4.78 5.66
CA GLY A 93 25.78 5.19 6.74
C GLY A 93 24.49 5.90 6.30
N GLY A 94 24.23 6.03 5.00
CA GLY A 94 23.02 6.63 4.45
C GLY A 94 21.75 5.83 4.80
N THR A 95 20.59 6.47 4.68
CA THR A 95 19.31 5.89 5.06
C THR A 95 18.41 5.69 3.83
N TRP A 96 17.86 4.49 3.69
CA TRP A 96 16.82 4.19 2.70
C TRP A 96 15.58 3.61 3.37
N VAL A 97 14.42 4.17 3.06
CA VAL A 97 13.11 3.72 3.52
C VAL A 97 12.29 3.30 2.31
N ASP A 98 11.92 2.03 2.21
CA ASP A 98 10.98 1.60 1.19
C ASP A 98 9.55 1.56 1.75
N MET A 99 8.67 2.40 1.17
CA MET A 99 7.27 2.49 1.55
C MET A 99 6.35 1.73 0.59
N SER A 100 6.93 0.99 -0.35
CA SER A 100 6.21 0.13 -1.30
C SER A 100 5.61 -1.10 -0.61
N THR A 101 4.59 -1.71 -1.22
CA THR A 101 4.22 -3.09 -0.87
C THR A 101 5.18 -4.05 -1.58
N SER A 102 6.13 -4.59 -0.82
CA SER A 102 7.23 -5.41 -1.30
C SER A 102 7.43 -6.66 -0.43
N VAL A 103 8.61 -7.26 -0.50
CA VAL A 103 8.95 -8.52 0.20
C VAL A 103 10.23 -8.36 1.01
N PRO A 104 10.37 -9.08 2.15
CA PRO A 104 11.54 -8.99 3.03
C PRO A 104 12.87 -9.30 2.34
N GLU A 105 12.86 -10.14 1.30
CA GLU A 105 14.04 -10.55 0.56
C GLU A 105 14.80 -9.39 -0.08
N VAL A 106 14.08 -8.34 -0.52
CA VAL A 106 14.68 -7.15 -1.15
C VAL A 106 15.58 -6.41 -0.15
N THR A 107 15.04 -6.07 1.01
CA THR A 107 15.82 -5.36 2.05
C THR A 107 16.89 -6.25 2.67
N ALA A 108 16.63 -7.54 2.83
CA ALA A 108 17.62 -8.51 3.30
C ALA A 108 18.82 -8.58 2.35
N ARG A 109 18.57 -8.62 1.03
CA ARG A 109 19.63 -8.61 0.01
C ARG A 109 20.44 -7.31 0.05
N VAL A 110 19.79 -6.15 0.13
CA VAL A 110 20.49 -4.85 0.26
C VAL A 110 21.42 -4.86 1.48
N ARG A 111 20.93 -5.30 2.63
CA ARG A 111 21.72 -5.39 3.86
C ARG A 111 22.90 -6.34 3.73
N ALA A 112 22.69 -7.53 3.17
CA ALA A 112 23.74 -8.53 3.02
C ALA A 112 24.87 -8.08 2.09
N GLU A 113 24.52 -7.54 0.91
CA GLU A 113 25.49 -7.11 -0.09
C GLU A 113 26.21 -5.81 0.32
N ASN A 114 25.64 -5.00 1.22
CA ASN A 114 26.17 -3.69 1.64
C ASN A 114 26.48 -3.59 3.14
N ALA A 115 26.68 -4.72 3.83
CA ALA A 115 26.93 -4.74 5.27
C ALA A 115 28.12 -3.89 5.70
N HIS A 116 29.16 -3.80 4.86
CA HIS A 116 30.37 -3.00 5.09
C HIS A 116 30.14 -1.48 5.03
N ARG A 117 29.02 -1.03 4.45
CA ARG A 117 28.69 0.38 4.26
C ARG A 117 27.88 0.98 5.41
N GLY A 118 27.40 0.16 6.35
CA GLY A 118 26.60 0.62 7.50
C GLY A 118 25.31 1.32 7.13
N LEU A 119 24.69 0.94 6.00
CA LEU A 119 23.43 1.54 5.54
C LEU A 119 22.30 1.26 6.53
N ARG A 120 21.46 2.25 6.76
CA ARG A 120 20.24 2.15 7.56
C ARG A 120 19.07 1.89 6.61
N ILE A 121 18.48 0.70 6.75
CA ILE A 121 17.41 0.26 5.87
C ILE A 121 16.15 0.06 6.70
N LEU A 122 15.05 0.68 6.27
CA LEU A 122 13.71 0.49 6.83
C LEU A 122 12.75 0.09 5.72
N ASP A 123 11.79 -0.75 6.06
CA ASP A 123 10.60 -1.01 5.27
C ASP A 123 9.39 -0.38 6.00
N ALA A 124 8.66 0.45 5.30
CA ALA A 124 7.57 1.23 5.91
C ALA A 124 6.33 1.28 4.99
N PRO A 125 5.80 0.12 4.55
CA PRO A 125 4.62 0.09 3.72
C PRO A 125 3.42 0.74 4.41
N VAL A 126 2.46 1.18 3.57
CA VAL A 126 1.35 2.03 4.01
C VAL A 126 -0.02 1.42 3.72
N SER A 127 -1.03 1.88 4.45
CA SER A 127 -2.44 1.64 4.20
C SER A 127 -3.22 2.95 4.27
N GLY A 128 -4.34 3.07 3.51
CA GLY A 128 -5.16 4.28 3.47
C GLY A 128 -5.35 4.83 2.07
N MET A 129 -4.87 4.10 1.05
CA MET A 129 -5.04 4.43 -0.37
C MET A 129 -4.63 5.84 -0.77
N SER A 130 -4.99 6.30 -1.97
CA SER A 130 -4.65 7.63 -2.48
C SER A 130 -5.27 8.77 -1.65
N VAL A 131 -6.42 8.53 -1.04
CA VAL A 131 -7.10 9.50 -0.15
C VAL A 131 -6.26 9.72 1.12
N GLY A 132 -5.80 8.64 1.77
CA GLY A 132 -4.89 8.73 2.92
C GLY A 132 -3.55 9.38 2.58
N ALA A 133 -2.99 9.06 1.39
CA ALA A 133 -1.76 9.69 0.91
C ALA A 133 -1.93 11.19 0.66
N ALA A 134 -3.07 11.62 0.11
CA ALA A 134 -3.35 13.03 -0.16
C ALA A 134 -3.60 13.84 1.11
N SER A 135 -4.29 13.25 2.10
CA SER A 135 -4.64 13.90 3.37
C SER A 135 -3.55 13.85 4.43
N GLY A 136 -2.48 13.07 4.25
CA GLY A 136 -1.45 12.85 5.28
C GLY A 136 -1.93 11.96 6.44
N MET A 137 -2.87 11.06 6.17
CA MET A 137 -3.51 10.20 7.17
C MET A 137 -3.24 8.71 6.90
N LEU A 138 -2.09 8.40 6.31
CA LEU A 138 -1.71 7.01 6.09
C LEU A 138 -1.46 6.27 7.41
N GLN A 139 -1.85 5.01 7.46
CA GLN A 139 -1.30 4.08 8.42
C GLN A 139 0.04 3.57 7.90
N ILE A 140 1.08 3.56 8.73
CA ILE A 140 2.45 3.21 8.34
C ILE A 140 2.95 2.08 9.24
N PHE A 141 3.46 0.99 8.65
CA PHE A 141 3.99 -0.19 9.37
C PHE A 141 5.50 -0.25 9.18
N ILE A 142 6.26 0.10 10.22
CA ILE A 142 7.70 0.29 10.08
C ILE A 142 8.45 -0.91 10.64
N GLY A 143 9.22 -1.58 9.77
CA GLY A 143 10.27 -2.51 10.14
C GLY A 143 11.63 -1.82 10.10
N GLY A 144 12.40 -1.88 11.19
CA GLY A 144 13.69 -1.22 11.26
C GLY A 144 14.27 -1.13 12.67
N ASP A 145 15.44 -0.52 12.76
CA ASP A 145 16.04 -0.21 14.06
C ASP A 145 15.25 0.91 14.78
N THR A 146 15.00 0.75 16.07
CA THR A 146 14.20 1.70 16.87
C THR A 146 14.76 3.11 16.82
N ALA A 147 16.08 3.27 16.87
CA ALA A 147 16.71 4.58 16.83
C ALA A 147 16.48 5.30 15.49
N ASP A 148 16.47 4.55 14.39
CA ASP A 148 16.17 5.10 13.06
C ASP A 148 14.70 5.44 12.91
N VAL A 149 13.79 4.61 13.44
CA VAL A 149 12.35 4.89 13.46
C VAL A 149 12.07 6.20 14.20
N GLU A 150 12.61 6.37 15.40
CA GLU A 150 12.43 7.59 16.20
C GLU A 150 13.04 8.82 15.51
N ARG A 151 14.22 8.69 14.91
CA ARG A 151 14.86 9.76 14.15
C ARG A 151 14.02 10.23 12.97
N LEU A 152 13.34 9.31 12.30
CA LEU A 152 12.51 9.58 11.12
C LEU A 152 11.04 9.84 11.44
N ARG A 153 10.65 9.78 12.71
CA ARG A 153 9.27 10.01 13.12
C ARG A 153 8.62 11.26 12.54
N PRO A 154 9.30 12.45 12.53
CA PRO A 154 8.72 13.65 11.90
C PRO A 154 8.46 13.49 10.40
N VAL A 155 9.24 12.66 9.70
CA VAL A 155 9.06 12.37 8.26
C VAL A 155 7.81 11.50 8.07
N PHE A 156 7.63 10.48 8.91
CA PHE A 156 6.44 9.62 8.86
C PHE A 156 5.17 10.39 9.25
N GLU A 157 5.22 11.24 10.29
CA GLU A 157 4.10 12.06 10.75
C GLU A 157 3.65 13.11 9.70
N ALA A 158 4.54 13.54 8.84
CA ALA A 158 4.17 14.41 7.72
C ALA A 158 3.28 13.69 6.67
N MET A 159 3.35 12.34 6.61
CA MET A 159 2.63 11.54 5.61
C MET A 159 1.51 10.67 6.19
N GLY A 160 1.52 10.44 7.49
CA GLY A 160 0.63 9.50 8.17
C GLY A 160 -0.04 10.06 9.42
N ASP A 161 -1.06 9.34 9.85
CA ASP A 161 -1.74 9.59 11.12
C ASP A 161 -0.78 9.23 12.29
N PRO A 162 -0.41 10.17 13.16
CA PRO A 162 0.52 9.91 14.27
C PRO A 162 0.12 8.75 15.18
N GLU A 163 -1.20 8.49 15.34
CA GLU A 163 -1.72 7.38 16.15
C GLU A 163 -1.64 6.03 15.41
N ARG A 164 -1.40 6.05 14.10
CA ARG A 164 -1.38 4.86 13.24
C ARG A 164 -0.02 4.60 12.59
N ILE A 165 1.03 5.24 13.09
CA ILE A 165 2.42 4.97 12.74
C ILE A 165 2.97 3.95 13.72
N LEU A 166 3.16 2.71 13.25
CA LEU A 166 3.47 1.56 14.09
C LEU A 166 4.87 1.02 13.78
N HIS A 167 5.75 1.00 14.77
CA HIS A 167 6.99 0.22 14.71
C HIS A 167 6.64 -1.24 14.99
N VAL A 168 6.75 -2.10 13.98
CA VAL A 168 6.26 -3.48 14.02
C VAL A 168 7.37 -4.52 14.19
N GLY A 169 8.63 -4.09 14.28
CA GLY A 169 9.77 -4.97 14.55
C GLY A 169 10.99 -4.70 13.68
N ALA A 170 11.79 -5.73 13.45
CA ALA A 170 13.00 -5.65 12.65
C ALA A 170 12.69 -5.41 11.16
N VAL A 171 13.71 -5.04 10.39
CA VAL A 171 13.61 -4.87 8.92
C VAL A 171 12.97 -6.11 8.27
N GLY A 172 12.00 -5.89 7.41
CA GLY A 172 11.19 -6.89 6.72
C GLY A 172 9.84 -7.16 7.37
N THR A 173 9.66 -6.81 8.66
CA THR A 173 8.38 -7.06 9.36
C THR A 173 7.26 -6.12 8.93
N GLY A 174 7.58 -4.90 8.49
CA GLY A 174 6.61 -3.98 7.91
C GLY A 174 5.95 -4.57 6.67
N TYR A 175 6.74 -5.10 5.74
CA TYR A 175 6.21 -5.80 4.56
C TYR A 175 5.33 -6.98 4.93
N ALA A 176 5.78 -7.82 5.89
CA ALA A 176 4.99 -8.97 6.34
C ALA A 176 3.63 -8.53 6.91
N VAL A 177 3.61 -7.52 7.78
CA VAL A 177 2.36 -6.97 8.33
C VAL A 177 1.45 -6.44 7.23
N LYS A 178 1.99 -5.67 6.27
CA LYS A 178 1.20 -5.14 5.15
C LYS A 178 0.58 -6.24 4.29
N LEU A 179 1.36 -7.27 3.97
CA LEU A 179 0.86 -8.42 3.20
C LEU A 179 -0.26 -9.15 3.94
N MET A 180 -0.13 -9.36 5.26
CA MET A 180 -1.18 -10.01 6.07
C MET A 180 -2.45 -9.17 6.17
N ILE A 181 -2.33 -7.83 6.28
CA ILE A 181 -3.49 -6.93 6.26
C ILE A 181 -4.24 -7.04 4.94
N ASN A 182 -3.53 -6.93 3.81
CA ASN A 182 -4.15 -7.02 2.49
C ASN A 182 -4.78 -8.41 2.27
N GLN A 183 -4.07 -9.49 2.64
CA GLN A 183 -4.57 -10.86 2.55
C GLN A 183 -5.90 -11.03 3.29
N LEU A 184 -5.98 -10.55 4.53
CA LEU A 184 -7.19 -10.68 5.33
C LEU A 184 -8.33 -9.81 4.79
N TRP A 185 -8.03 -8.57 4.36
CA TRP A 185 -9.03 -7.67 3.80
C TRP A 185 -9.64 -8.22 2.50
N PHE A 186 -8.83 -8.74 1.57
CA PHE A 186 -9.30 -9.38 0.35
C PHE A 186 -10.10 -10.66 0.63
N SER A 187 -9.75 -11.39 1.69
CA SER A 187 -10.52 -12.56 2.13
C SER A 187 -11.90 -12.16 2.66
N HIS A 188 -11.98 -11.06 3.42
CA HIS A 188 -13.26 -10.51 3.89
C HIS A 188 -14.15 -10.06 2.73
N LEU A 189 -13.58 -9.43 1.70
CA LEU A 189 -14.30 -9.03 0.50
C LEU A 189 -14.95 -10.25 -0.19
N VAL A 190 -14.16 -11.28 -0.47
CA VAL A 190 -14.63 -12.49 -1.14
C VAL A 190 -15.71 -13.20 -0.32
N ALA A 191 -15.45 -13.39 0.98
CA ALA A 191 -16.41 -14.06 1.88
C ALA A 191 -17.73 -13.27 2.01
N THR A 192 -17.64 -11.93 2.11
CA THR A 192 -18.84 -11.07 2.18
C THR A 192 -19.64 -11.13 0.88
N ALA A 193 -18.98 -11.04 -0.26
CA ALA A 193 -19.65 -11.13 -1.57
C ALA A 193 -20.42 -12.44 -1.73
N GLU A 194 -19.80 -13.57 -1.38
CA GLU A 194 -20.39 -14.89 -1.46
C GLU A 194 -21.61 -15.01 -0.52
N VAL A 195 -21.44 -14.64 0.75
CA VAL A 195 -22.50 -14.77 1.76
C VAL A 195 -23.69 -13.88 1.45
N LEU A 196 -23.48 -12.64 1.02
CA LEU A 196 -24.57 -11.74 0.63
C LEU A 196 -25.30 -12.25 -0.62
N ALA A 197 -24.58 -12.73 -1.62
CA ALA A 197 -25.18 -13.31 -2.82
C ALA A 197 -26.04 -14.55 -2.49
N ILE A 198 -25.53 -15.46 -1.66
CA ILE A 198 -26.28 -16.67 -1.22
C ILE A 198 -27.53 -16.26 -0.45
N GLY A 199 -27.44 -15.37 0.52
CA GLY A 199 -28.55 -14.98 1.38
C GLY A 199 -29.66 -14.28 0.59
N VAL A 200 -29.33 -13.38 -0.32
CA VAL A 200 -30.32 -12.73 -1.21
C VAL A 200 -31.00 -13.74 -2.12
N LYS A 201 -30.25 -14.68 -2.70
CA LYS A 201 -30.83 -15.77 -3.51
C LYS A 201 -31.69 -16.73 -2.69
N ALA A 202 -31.45 -16.87 -1.40
CA ALA A 202 -32.29 -17.62 -0.46
C ALA A 202 -33.56 -16.84 -0.03
N GLY A 203 -33.73 -15.58 -0.51
CA GLY A 203 -34.89 -14.75 -0.24
C GLY A 203 -34.79 -13.84 0.98
N VAL A 204 -33.59 -13.69 1.56
CA VAL A 204 -33.34 -12.74 2.65
C VAL A 204 -33.16 -11.34 2.07
N ASP A 205 -33.83 -10.36 2.66
CA ASP A 205 -33.56 -8.94 2.31
C ASP A 205 -32.11 -8.57 2.58
N LEU A 206 -31.51 -7.83 1.67
CA LEU A 206 -30.08 -7.50 1.70
C LEU A 206 -29.69 -6.70 2.96
N GLU A 207 -30.49 -5.70 3.35
CA GLU A 207 -30.16 -4.86 4.51
C GLU A 207 -30.41 -5.62 5.83
N VAL A 208 -31.43 -6.45 5.88
CA VAL A 208 -31.70 -7.35 7.01
C VAL A 208 -30.55 -8.34 7.18
N LEU A 209 -30.05 -8.92 6.09
CA LEU A 209 -28.91 -9.84 6.12
C LEU A 209 -27.64 -9.13 6.59
N ARG A 210 -27.31 -7.97 6.00
CA ARG A 210 -26.13 -7.18 6.36
C ARG A 210 -26.19 -6.75 7.83
N SER A 211 -27.32 -6.20 8.28
CA SER A 211 -27.49 -5.77 9.68
C SER A 211 -27.33 -6.95 10.66
N SER A 212 -27.84 -8.14 10.28
CA SER A 212 -27.66 -9.36 11.07
C SER A 212 -26.19 -9.78 11.17
N LEU A 213 -25.45 -9.70 10.06
CA LEU A 213 -24.01 -9.99 10.06
C LEU A 213 -23.23 -8.99 10.96
N ILE A 214 -23.55 -7.69 10.87
CA ILE A 214 -22.92 -6.65 11.71
C ILE A 214 -23.22 -6.89 13.20
N ALA A 215 -24.42 -7.30 13.56
CA ALA A 215 -24.82 -7.57 14.94
C ALA A 215 -24.26 -8.89 15.50
N SER A 216 -23.62 -9.70 14.68
CA SER A 216 -23.11 -11.03 15.03
C SER A 216 -21.59 -11.06 15.17
N PRO A 217 -21.00 -12.18 15.66
CA PRO A 217 -19.53 -12.38 15.63
C PRO A 217 -18.91 -12.44 14.22
N ALA A 218 -19.71 -12.48 13.16
CA ALA A 218 -19.26 -12.45 11.76
C ALA A 218 -18.97 -11.03 11.24
N ASN A 219 -19.10 -9.99 12.08
CA ASN A 219 -18.82 -8.62 11.68
C ASN A 219 -17.33 -8.43 11.32
N SER A 220 -17.09 -7.59 10.32
CA SER A 220 -15.77 -7.09 9.94
C SER A 220 -15.88 -5.64 9.47
N ASN A 221 -14.76 -4.91 9.42
CA ASN A 221 -14.76 -3.55 8.86
C ASN A 221 -15.29 -3.55 7.41
N PHE A 222 -14.97 -4.57 6.63
CA PHE A 222 -15.46 -4.69 5.27
C PHE A 222 -16.99 -4.74 5.20
N VAL A 223 -17.63 -5.63 5.94
CA VAL A 223 -19.11 -5.78 5.99
C VAL A 223 -19.77 -4.52 6.55
N GLN A 224 -19.12 -3.84 7.49
CA GLN A 224 -19.69 -2.69 8.16
C GLN A 224 -19.56 -1.40 7.35
N ASN A 225 -18.42 -1.17 6.71
CA ASN A 225 -18.05 0.12 6.11
C ASN A 225 -17.68 0.01 4.64
N ASP A 226 -16.68 -0.82 4.30
CA ASP A 226 -16.03 -0.76 2.98
C ASP A 226 -16.97 -1.24 1.85
N VAL A 227 -17.86 -2.19 2.15
CA VAL A 227 -18.86 -2.71 1.17
C VAL A 227 -19.90 -1.67 0.73
N LEU A 228 -20.02 -0.56 1.46
CA LEU A 228 -21.09 0.43 1.20
C LEU A 228 -20.93 1.12 -0.15
N SER A 229 -19.73 1.36 -0.64
CA SER A 229 -19.49 1.90 -1.97
C SER A 229 -20.13 1.03 -3.06
N ILE A 230 -20.05 -0.29 -2.90
CA ILE A 230 -20.68 -1.26 -3.80
C ILE A 230 -22.21 -1.26 -3.62
N LEU A 231 -22.68 -1.40 -2.37
CA LEU A 231 -24.12 -1.57 -2.10
C LEU A 231 -24.93 -0.33 -2.40
N ASP A 232 -24.35 0.87 -2.23
CA ASP A 232 -25.04 2.14 -2.45
C ASP A 232 -24.90 2.65 -3.88
N HIS A 233 -23.75 2.42 -4.52
CA HIS A 233 -23.42 3.07 -5.79
C HIS A 233 -23.00 2.09 -6.90
N GLY A 234 -22.75 0.81 -6.59
CA GLY A 234 -22.16 -0.14 -7.54
C GLY A 234 -20.74 0.22 -7.91
N ASP A 235 -20.02 0.90 -7.01
CA ASP A 235 -18.64 1.27 -7.21
C ASP A 235 -17.72 0.17 -6.67
N TYR A 236 -16.88 -0.37 -7.55
CA TYR A 236 -15.93 -1.47 -7.26
C TYR A 236 -14.49 -0.99 -7.27
N ASP A 237 -14.26 0.32 -7.37
CA ASP A 237 -12.94 0.91 -7.53
C ASP A 237 -12.70 2.03 -6.51
N GLU A 238 -11.86 1.75 -5.52
CA GLU A 238 -11.40 2.76 -4.57
C GLU A 238 -10.02 3.36 -4.98
N GLY A 239 -9.66 3.24 -6.25
CA GLY A 239 -8.40 3.77 -6.78
C GLY A 239 -7.21 2.82 -6.66
N PHE A 240 -7.49 1.52 -6.51
CA PHE A 240 -6.48 0.46 -6.48
C PHE A 240 -6.80 -0.62 -7.52
N ALA A 241 -5.96 -0.76 -8.54
CA ALA A 241 -6.23 -1.70 -9.63
C ALA A 241 -6.14 -3.15 -9.16
N ILE A 242 -7.06 -4.01 -9.66
CA ILE A 242 -7.09 -5.44 -9.36
C ILE A 242 -5.77 -6.15 -9.70
N ALA A 243 -5.02 -5.66 -10.68
CA ALA A 243 -3.69 -6.20 -10.99
C ALA A 243 -2.72 -6.09 -9.82
N LEU A 244 -2.79 -4.99 -9.04
CA LEU A 244 -2.00 -4.78 -7.84
C LEU A 244 -2.50 -5.64 -6.67
N ALA A 245 -3.83 -5.83 -6.55
CA ALA A 245 -4.40 -6.76 -5.58
C ALA A 245 -3.94 -8.21 -5.84
N CYS A 246 -3.98 -8.66 -7.09
CA CYS A 246 -3.44 -9.97 -7.48
C CYS A 246 -1.94 -10.11 -7.17
N LYS A 247 -1.17 -9.04 -7.35
CA LYS A 247 0.25 -9.02 -6.96
C LYS A 247 0.40 -9.21 -5.46
N ASP A 248 -0.32 -8.44 -4.64
CA ASP A 248 -0.20 -8.49 -3.18
C ASP A 248 -0.62 -9.86 -2.63
N LEU A 249 -1.70 -10.45 -3.17
CA LEU A 249 -2.12 -11.81 -2.84
C LEU A 249 -1.05 -12.86 -3.20
N GLY A 250 -0.45 -12.75 -4.39
CA GLY A 250 0.65 -13.63 -4.79
C GLY A 250 1.84 -13.52 -3.83
N LEU A 251 2.25 -12.30 -3.47
CA LEU A 251 3.33 -12.07 -2.50
C LEU A 251 2.98 -12.65 -1.11
N SER A 252 1.72 -12.57 -0.68
CA SER A 252 1.27 -13.16 0.60
C SER A 252 1.37 -14.68 0.60
N VAL A 253 0.97 -15.32 -0.50
CA VAL A 253 1.07 -16.79 -0.67
C VAL A 253 2.54 -17.23 -0.74
N ASP A 254 3.40 -16.46 -1.42
CA ASP A 254 4.83 -16.74 -1.50
C ASP A 254 5.50 -16.56 -0.13
N LEU A 255 5.13 -15.53 0.64
CA LEU A 255 5.59 -15.37 2.01
C LEU A 255 5.21 -16.57 2.88
N ALA A 256 3.96 -17.06 2.79
CA ALA A 256 3.51 -18.23 3.52
C ALA A 256 4.36 -19.48 3.20
N ARG A 257 4.70 -19.68 1.91
CA ARG A 257 5.60 -20.77 1.48
C ARG A 257 6.99 -20.61 2.08
N SER A 258 7.54 -19.40 2.08
CA SER A 258 8.90 -19.14 2.58
C SER A 258 9.05 -19.43 4.08
N VAL A 259 7.97 -19.24 4.85
CA VAL A 259 7.95 -19.50 6.30
C VAL A 259 7.34 -20.88 6.66
N GLY A 260 6.95 -21.68 5.67
CA GLY A 260 6.45 -23.05 5.85
C GLY A 260 5.04 -23.14 6.45
N VAL A 261 4.20 -22.12 6.28
CA VAL A 261 2.80 -22.12 6.73
C VAL A 261 1.88 -22.44 5.57
N PRO A 262 1.03 -23.49 5.63
CA PRO A 262 -0.02 -23.73 4.63
C PRO A 262 -0.98 -22.55 4.55
N ALA A 263 -1.33 -22.14 3.32
CA ALA A 263 -2.16 -20.97 3.04
C ALA A 263 -3.29 -21.30 2.05
N GLU A 264 -4.11 -22.31 2.38
CA GLU A 264 -5.16 -22.85 1.51
C GLU A 264 -6.18 -21.77 1.16
N LEU A 265 -6.74 -21.07 2.16
CA LEU A 265 -7.70 -20.00 1.94
C LEU A 265 -7.10 -18.85 1.13
N SER A 266 -5.88 -18.44 1.45
CA SER A 266 -5.18 -17.37 0.74
C SER A 266 -4.97 -17.72 -0.73
N GLY A 267 -4.60 -18.97 -1.03
CA GLY A 267 -4.46 -19.47 -2.39
C GLY A 267 -5.80 -19.47 -3.16
N LEU A 268 -6.89 -19.84 -2.49
CA LEU A 268 -8.23 -19.78 -3.09
C LEU A 268 -8.65 -18.34 -3.40
N VAL A 269 -8.46 -17.42 -2.45
CA VAL A 269 -8.77 -15.98 -2.64
C VAL A 269 -7.94 -15.40 -3.80
N GLU A 270 -6.66 -15.74 -3.89
CA GLU A 270 -5.80 -15.34 -5.02
C GLU A 270 -6.39 -15.80 -6.36
N GLN A 271 -6.85 -17.05 -6.47
CA GLN A 271 -7.45 -17.56 -7.71
C GLN A 271 -8.77 -16.85 -8.06
N ILE A 272 -9.59 -16.48 -7.07
CA ILE A 272 -10.83 -15.73 -7.28
C ILE A 272 -10.49 -14.33 -7.83
N TYR A 273 -9.49 -13.65 -7.27
CA TYR A 273 -9.01 -12.36 -7.77
C TYR A 273 -8.44 -12.47 -9.19
N ARG A 274 -7.65 -13.50 -9.49
CA ARG A 274 -7.14 -13.77 -10.85
C ARG A 274 -8.27 -14.02 -11.84
N ARG A 275 -9.33 -14.71 -11.43
CA ARG A 275 -10.53 -14.93 -12.25
C ARG A 275 -11.26 -13.61 -12.52
N ALA A 276 -11.48 -12.78 -11.52
CA ALA A 276 -12.09 -11.46 -11.67
C ALA A 276 -11.24 -10.57 -12.60
N LYS A 277 -9.92 -10.54 -12.41
CA LYS A 277 -8.98 -9.83 -13.29
C LYS A 277 -9.07 -10.30 -14.74
N ALA A 278 -9.14 -11.61 -14.98
CA ALA A 278 -9.28 -12.16 -16.33
C ALA A 278 -10.62 -11.78 -16.98
N GLN A 279 -11.68 -11.62 -16.20
CA GLN A 279 -13.00 -11.26 -16.70
C GLN A 279 -13.17 -9.75 -16.93
N TYR A 280 -12.64 -8.90 -16.04
CA TYR A 280 -12.90 -7.46 -16.06
C TYR A 280 -11.70 -6.60 -16.50
N GLY A 281 -10.52 -7.21 -16.66
CA GLY A 281 -9.30 -6.55 -17.11
C GLY A 281 -8.39 -6.07 -15.96
N ASP A 282 -7.13 -5.81 -16.29
CA ASP A 282 -6.06 -5.45 -15.33
C ASP A 282 -6.32 -4.13 -14.60
N GLY A 283 -6.98 -3.18 -15.25
CA GLY A 283 -7.29 -1.87 -14.72
C GLY A 283 -8.61 -1.78 -13.96
N ALA A 284 -9.36 -2.88 -13.83
CA ALA A 284 -10.57 -2.89 -12.99
C ALA A 284 -10.21 -2.65 -11.52
N GLY A 285 -11.16 -2.14 -10.74
CA GLY A 285 -10.96 -1.92 -9.31
C GLY A 285 -10.80 -3.21 -8.51
N GLU A 286 -10.14 -3.13 -7.38
CA GLU A 286 -9.81 -4.27 -6.49
C GLU A 286 -11.04 -4.94 -5.90
N MET A 287 -12.20 -4.27 -5.90
CA MET A 287 -13.44 -4.85 -5.39
C MET A 287 -14.25 -5.61 -6.45
N THR A 288 -13.77 -5.73 -7.68
CA THR A 288 -14.47 -6.49 -8.75
C THR A 288 -14.69 -7.99 -8.47
N PRO A 289 -13.99 -8.68 -7.57
CA PRO A 289 -14.42 -10.01 -7.13
C PRO A 289 -15.85 -10.03 -6.54
N PHE A 290 -16.30 -8.93 -5.93
CA PHE A 290 -17.67 -8.79 -5.48
C PHE A 290 -18.65 -8.83 -6.67
N LYS A 291 -18.36 -8.08 -7.74
CA LYS A 291 -19.13 -8.10 -8.98
C LYS A 291 -19.19 -9.50 -9.61
N LEU A 292 -18.12 -10.28 -9.48
CA LEU A 292 -18.12 -11.66 -9.96
C LEU A 292 -19.23 -12.51 -9.34
N TYR A 293 -19.47 -12.37 -8.02
CA TYR A 293 -20.54 -13.08 -7.33
C TYR A 293 -21.92 -12.56 -7.70
N GLU A 294 -22.09 -11.26 -7.93
CA GLU A 294 -23.33 -10.68 -8.47
C GLU A 294 -23.68 -11.24 -9.85
N ASP A 295 -22.69 -11.29 -10.75
CA ASP A 295 -22.86 -11.84 -12.10
C ASP A 295 -23.22 -13.34 -12.04
N LEU A 296 -22.58 -14.12 -11.18
CA LEU A 296 -22.87 -15.53 -10.95
C LEU A 296 -24.28 -15.76 -10.35
N ALA A 297 -24.69 -14.90 -9.43
CA ALA A 297 -26.02 -14.95 -8.82
C ALA A 297 -27.12 -14.43 -9.76
N GLY A 298 -26.75 -13.70 -10.83
CA GLY A 298 -27.68 -13.02 -11.72
C GLY A 298 -28.49 -11.91 -11.03
N THR A 299 -27.94 -11.32 -9.97
CA THR A 299 -28.63 -10.31 -9.16
C THR A 299 -27.62 -9.31 -8.62
N PRO A 300 -27.71 -8.02 -8.99
CA PRO A 300 -26.90 -6.99 -8.35
C PRO A 300 -27.30 -6.80 -6.89
N LEU A 301 -26.32 -6.69 -6.02
CA LEU A 301 -26.50 -6.43 -4.60
C LEU A 301 -26.50 -4.93 -4.36
N ARG A 302 -27.69 -4.33 -4.32
CA ARG A 302 -27.89 -2.88 -4.08
C ARG A 302 -28.88 -2.64 -2.97
N ARG A 303 -28.54 -1.67 -2.12
CA ARG A 303 -29.47 -1.17 -1.12
C ARG A 303 -30.57 -0.37 -1.82
N THR A 304 -31.81 -0.61 -1.41
CA THR A 304 -32.91 0.26 -1.83
C THR A 304 -32.70 1.60 -1.16
N GLN A 305 -32.41 2.66 -1.92
CA GLN A 305 -32.41 4.00 -1.35
C GLN A 305 -33.83 4.30 -0.90
N GLU A 306 -34.06 4.48 0.40
CA GLU A 306 -35.29 5.11 0.86
C GLU A 306 -35.32 6.51 0.24
N VAL A 307 -36.23 6.71 -0.70
CA VAL A 307 -36.56 8.05 -1.17
C VAL A 307 -37.10 8.77 0.06
N ALA A 308 -36.29 9.69 0.63
CA ALA A 308 -36.75 10.53 1.71
C ALA A 308 -38.04 11.25 1.25
N ALA A 309 -39.14 10.89 1.89
CA ALA A 309 -40.45 11.45 1.65
C ALA A 309 -40.59 12.86 2.26
#